data_1fdd3bc258b0cec7668319538eccd97e
#
_entry.id   1fdd3bc258b0cec7668319538eccd97e
#
_cell.length_a   1.000
_cell.length_b   1.000
_cell.length_c   1.000
_cell.angle_alpha   90.00
_cell.angle_beta   90.00
_cell.angle_gamma   90.00
#
_symmetry.space_group_name_H-M   'P 1'
#
loop_
_entity.id
_entity.type
_entity.pdbx_description
1 polymer ?
#
loop_
_entity_poly.entity_id
_entity_poly.type
_entity_poly.pdbx_seq_one_letter_code
_entity_poly.pdbx_strand_id
1 'polypeptide(L)'
;MNAHATPIHDPTALHAWVVALAHELGFALVGVTAPAESSRAAALRAWLDAGKHGEMTWMAETVEERCDPRRLLPSVASIICVADRYHDGSRDCEQIAQEPSEARGRIARYARSKDYHNLVRDRIHKLRHAMQKRFPDASFRLTGDIQPLMERDVHQAAFNGQIGKNTLMLVPGEGSWFVLGELHTSLVITPSTRPPAWNRDDPCGSCTRCIDACSTGAITPFSVDASKCIAYLTIEQRGTIGPEFFGAMNGWIFGCDDCQTVCPHCQPKKRRAVDERMGSVAARYEERLNSVPLLELLGWSEEDRARLIMSSALKRATLAMMKRNAVVLLAEHAAKHAATCEAIEARLRSLQLDSTEDEVVREQCAIAIAWLASQRA
;
A
#
# COMPACT_ATOMS: atom_id res chain seq x y z
N MET A 1 41.60 11.87 11.11
CA MET A 1 41.97 10.64 11.83
C MET A 1 40.85 9.62 11.61
N ASN A 2 41.05 8.65 10.72
CA ASN A 2 40.07 7.59 10.47
C ASN A 2 40.19 6.55 11.56
N ALA A 3 39.34 6.62 12.57
CA ALA A 3 39.15 5.49 13.47
C ALA A 3 38.52 4.35 12.66
N HIS A 4 39.33 3.37 12.22
CA HIS A 4 38.82 2.10 11.73
C HIS A 4 38.04 1.46 12.89
N ALA A 5 36.72 1.56 12.86
CA ALA A 5 35.90 0.88 13.83
C ALA A 5 36.20 -0.62 13.77
N THR A 6 36.58 -1.22 14.91
CA THR A 6 36.90 -2.65 15.03
C THR A 6 35.76 -3.47 14.39
N PRO A 7 36.08 -4.48 13.56
CA PRO A 7 35.07 -5.35 12.99
C PRO A 7 34.22 -5.99 14.09
N ILE A 8 32.89 -5.95 13.96
CA ILE A 8 31.97 -6.67 14.84
C ILE A 8 31.92 -8.10 14.29
N HIS A 9 32.58 -9.06 14.97
CA HIS A 9 32.56 -10.48 14.56
C HIS A 9 31.39 -11.25 15.23
N ASP A 10 30.88 -10.76 16.35
CA ASP A 10 29.77 -11.39 17.04
C ASP A 10 28.43 -11.04 16.37
N PRO A 11 27.65 -12.03 15.88
CA PRO A 11 26.35 -11.81 15.24
C PRO A 11 25.34 -11.07 16.12
N THR A 12 25.40 -11.21 17.45
CA THR A 12 24.51 -10.55 18.39
C THR A 12 24.86 -9.07 18.57
N ALA A 13 26.15 -8.75 18.69
CA ALA A 13 26.62 -7.37 18.69
C ALA A 13 26.33 -6.68 17.35
N LEU A 14 26.43 -7.41 16.24
CA LEU A 14 26.07 -6.91 14.91
C LEU A 14 24.57 -6.60 14.82
N HIS A 15 23.72 -7.48 15.35
CA HIS A 15 22.28 -7.22 15.45
C HIS A 15 22.00 -5.92 16.19
N ALA A 16 22.56 -5.75 17.38
CA ALA A 16 22.32 -4.53 18.19
C ALA A 16 22.77 -3.27 17.46
N TRP A 17 23.93 -3.32 16.79
CA TRP A 17 24.44 -2.19 16.01
C TRP A 17 23.55 -1.84 14.80
N VAL A 18 23.09 -2.85 14.04
CA VAL A 18 22.21 -2.66 12.87
C VAL A 18 20.89 -2.04 13.31
N VAL A 19 20.28 -2.55 14.39
CA VAL A 19 19.02 -2.04 14.94
C VAL A 19 19.16 -0.58 15.39
N ALA A 20 20.23 -0.25 16.14
CA ALA A 20 20.50 1.11 16.57
C ALA A 20 20.68 2.06 15.38
N LEU A 21 21.49 1.68 14.40
CA LEU A 21 21.73 2.47 13.20
C LEU A 21 20.46 2.70 12.37
N ALA A 22 19.61 1.68 12.22
CA ALA A 22 18.36 1.83 11.48
C ALA A 22 17.38 2.76 12.21
N HIS A 23 17.31 2.72 13.54
CA HIS A 23 16.55 3.69 14.33
C HIS A 23 17.11 5.11 14.24
N GLU A 24 18.43 5.30 14.24
CA GLU A 24 19.08 6.61 14.00
C GLU A 24 18.74 7.17 12.62
N LEU A 25 18.58 6.30 11.63
CA LEU A 25 18.11 6.67 10.29
C LEU A 25 16.60 6.96 10.25
N GLY A 26 15.90 6.80 11.36
CA GLY A 26 14.49 7.17 11.55
C GLY A 26 13.50 6.10 11.11
N PHE A 27 13.88 4.83 11.03
CA PHE A 27 12.92 3.74 10.85
C PHE A 27 12.17 3.47 12.16
N ALA A 28 10.86 3.28 12.06
CA ALA A 28 9.99 3.02 13.20
C ALA A 28 10.14 1.58 13.73
N LEU A 29 10.29 0.62 12.80
CA LEU A 29 10.45 -0.79 13.11
C LEU A 29 11.71 -1.31 12.44
N VAL A 30 12.41 -2.19 13.16
CA VAL A 30 13.60 -2.89 12.65
C VAL A 30 13.59 -4.30 13.19
N GLY A 31 13.77 -5.27 12.31
CA GLY A 31 13.92 -6.67 12.68
C GLY A 31 14.89 -7.38 11.72
N VAL A 32 15.40 -8.51 12.14
CA VAL A 32 16.31 -9.34 11.34
C VAL A 32 15.77 -10.76 11.29
N THR A 33 15.82 -11.38 10.12
CA THR A 33 15.48 -12.79 9.95
C THR A 33 16.53 -13.53 9.11
N ALA A 34 16.64 -14.84 9.29
CA ALA A 34 17.37 -15.68 8.36
C ALA A 34 16.57 -15.84 7.05
N PRO A 35 17.25 -16.03 5.91
CA PRO A 35 16.56 -16.31 4.65
C PRO A 35 15.96 -17.71 4.70
N ALA A 36 14.68 -17.78 4.33
CA ALA A 36 13.93 -19.03 4.21
C ALA A 36 12.92 -18.92 3.08
N GLU A 37 12.52 -20.04 2.52
CA GLU A 37 11.35 -20.07 1.65
C GLU A 37 10.13 -19.59 2.42
N SER A 38 9.29 -18.79 1.77
CA SER A 38 8.09 -18.23 2.39
C SER A 38 7.16 -19.34 2.90
N SER A 39 6.73 -19.22 4.14
CA SER A 39 5.71 -20.10 4.73
C SER A 39 4.37 -20.04 3.98
N ARG A 40 4.18 -19.02 3.16
CA ARG A 40 2.97 -18.77 2.37
C ARG A 40 3.13 -19.08 0.88
N ALA A 41 4.22 -19.73 0.46
CA ALA A 41 4.50 -20.06 -0.95
C ALA A 41 3.35 -20.86 -1.58
N ALA A 42 2.86 -21.90 -0.91
CA ALA A 42 1.72 -22.70 -1.37
C ALA A 42 0.43 -21.85 -1.49
N ALA A 43 0.19 -20.96 -0.54
CA ALA A 43 -0.98 -20.08 -0.57
C ALA A 43 -0.90 -19.07 -1.73
N LEU A 44 0.30 -18.53 -2.04
CA LEU A 44 0.51 -17.64 -3.19
C LEU A 44 0.23 -18.38 -4.51
N ARG A 45 0.75 -19.61 -4.68
CA ARG A 45 0.49 -20.40 -5.89
C ARG A 45 -0.99 -20.69 -6.08
N ALA A 46 -1.70 -21.16 -5.04
CA ALA A 46 -3.13 -21.38 -5.09
C ALA A 46 -3.94 -20.11 -5.38
N TRP A 47 -3.47 -18.95 -4.89
CA TRP A 47 -4.08 -17.65 -5.17
C TRP A 47 -3.89 -17.22 -6.63
N LEU A 48 -2.71 -17.50 -7.22
CA LEU A 48 -2.43 -17.27 -8.63
C LEU A 48 -3.25 -18.21 -9.52
N ASP A 49 -3.30 -19.50 -9.18
CA ASP A 49 -4.08 -20.51 -9.91
C ASP A 49 -5.57 -20.18 -9.93
N ALA A 50 -6.07 -19.56 -8.87
CA ALA A 50 -7.46 -19.08 -8.78
C ALA A 50 -7.71 -17.76 -9.53
N GLY A 51 -6.73 -17.19 -10.25
CA GLY A 51 -6.84 -15.94 -11.01
C GLY A 51 -7.06 -14.69 -10.15
N LYS A 52 -6.86 -14.77 -8.84
CA LYS A 52 -7.14 -13.67 -7.90
C LYS A 52 -6.20 -12.47 -8.06
N HIS A 53 -5.13 -12.60 -8.84
CA HIS A 53 -4.18 -11.53 -9.16
C HIS A 53 -4.70 -10.55 -10.25
N GLY A 54 -5.82 -10.88 -10.91
CA GLY A 54 -6.35 -10.07 -12.00
C GLY A 54 -5.31 -9.88 -13.12
N GLU A 55 -5.12 -8.64 -13.58
CA GLU A 55 -4.17 -8.30 -14.65
C GLU A 55 -2.69 -8.19 -14.18
N MET A 56 -2.39 -8.47 -12.91
CA MET A 56 -1.02 -8.41 -12.37
C MET A 56 -0.20 -9.65 -12.75
N THR A 57 -0.02 -9.91 -14.05
CA THR A 57 0.69 -11.10 -14.60
C THR A 57 2.13 -11.22 -14.07
N TRP A 58 2.78 -10.09 -13.81
CA TRP A 58 4.11 -10.03 -13.22
C TRP A 58 4.24 -10.73 -11.86
N MET A 59 3.13 -10.98 -11.16
CA MET A 59 3.15 -11.78 -9.92
C MET A 59 3.35 -13.27 -10.22
N ALA A 60 2.75 -13.78 -11.27
CA ALA A 60 2.93 -15.16 -11.71
C ALA A 60 4.31 -15.38 -12.35
N GLU A 61 4.78 -14.40 -13.13
CA GLU A 61 6.09 -14.45 -13.81
C GLU A 61 7.27 -14.52 -12.83
N THR A 62 7.11 -13.98 -11.61
CA THR A 62 8.18 -13.90 -10.59
C THR A 62 7.86 -14.68 -9.31
N VAL A 63 7.01 -15.71 -9.39
CA VAL A 63 6.54 -16.44 -8.21
C VAL A 63 7.67 -17.12 -7.43
N GLU A 64 8.68 -17.63 -8.13
CA GLU A 64 9.80 -18.33 -7.50
C GLU A 64 10.71 -17.38 -6.71
N GLU A 65 11.01 -16.21 -7.29
CA GLU A 65 11.77 -15.16 -6.62
C GLU A 65 11.01 -14.62 -5.41
N ARG A 66 9.67 -14.48 -5.53
CA ARG A 66 8.82 -14.04 -4.42
C ARG A 66 8.85 -15.00 -3.25
N CYS A 67 8.86 -16.27 -3.53
CA CYS A 67 8.81 -17.31 -2.51
C CYS A 67 10.15 -17.53 -1.82
N ASP A 68 11.29 -17.26 -2.47
CA ASP A 68 12.60 -17.56 -1.90
C ASP A 68 13.59 -16.40 -2.07
N PRO A 69 13.90 -15.66 -1.00
CA PRO A 69 14.81 -14.51 -1.03
C PRO A 69 16.25 -14.89 -1.45
N ARG A 70 16.64 -16.17 -1.38
CA ARG A 70 17.94 -16.65 -1.85
C ARG A 70 18.10 -16.55 -3.37
N ARG A 71 16.99 -16.46 -4.11
CA ARG A 71 16.99 -16.20 -5.56
C ARG A 71 17.32 -14.75 -5.88
N LEU A 72 17.04 -13.83 -4.96
CA LEU A 72 17.37 -12.41 -5.12
C LEU A 72 18.84 -12.12 -4.81
N LEU A 73 19.41 -12.77 -3.81
CA LEU A 73 20.81 -12.68 -3.44
C LEU A 73 21.29 -14.08 -3.02
N PRO A 74 21.98 -14.85 -3.89
CA PRO A 74 22.40 -16.22 -3.59
C PRO A 74 23.25 -16.36 -2.32
N SER A 75 24.05 -15.34 -1.98
CA SER A 75 24.89 -15.30 -0.78
C SER A 75 24.15 -14.77 0.46
N VAL A 76 22.84 -14.55 0.42
CA VAL A 76 22.10 -13.99 1.56
C VAL A 76 22.21 -14.90 2.78
N ALA A 77 22.62 -14.30 3.91
CA ALA A 77 22.66 -14.97 5.21
C ALA A 77 21.71 -14.34 6.23
N SER A 78 21.36 -13.06 6.01
CA SER A 78 20.37 -12.34 6.83
C SER A 78 19.60 -11.33 6.02
N ILE A 79 18.35 -11.05 6.44
CA ILE A 79 17.50 -10.02 5.87
C ILE A 79 17.14 -9.04 6.99
N ILE A 80 17.51 -7.78 6.81
CA ILE A 80 17.19 -6.69 7.71
C ILE A 80 15.89 -6.06 7.19
N CYS A 81 14.83 -6.20 7.95
CA CYS A 81 13.49 -5.69 7.65
C CYS A 81 13.29 -4.36 8.37
N VAL A 82 12.97 -3.31 7.64
CA VAL A 82 12.72 -1.98 8.19
C VAL A 82 11.34 -1.50 7.79
N ALA A 83 10.66 -0.78 8.68
CA ALA A 83 9.36 -0.21 8.35
C ALA A 83 9.27 1.23 8.84
N ASP A 84 8.49 2.03 8.11
CA ASP A 84 8.27 3.43 8.41
C ASP A 84 6.78 3.71 8.56
N ARG A 85 6.43 4.46 9.60
CA ARG A 85 5.03 4.82 9.85
C ARG A 85 4.66 6.02 8.98
N TYR A 86 3.65 5.87 8.13
CA TYR A 86 3.16 6.97 7.29
C TYR A 86 1.87 7.63 7.80
N HIS A 87 1.20 7.03 8.79
CA HIS A 87 -0.03 7.56 9.38
C HIS A 87 -0.18 7.06 10.83
N ASP A 88 -0.81 7.86 11.69
CA ASP A 88 -0.98 7.57 13.13
C ASP A 88 -2.34 6.95 13.49
N GLY A 89 -3.20 6.74 12.50
CA GLY A 89 -4.56 6.22 12.67
C GLY A 89 -5.57 7.31 13.08
N SER A 90 -5.17 8.58 13.15
CA SER A 90 -6.11 9.69 13.36
C SER A 90 -7.19 9.66 12.27
N ARG A 91 -8.40 10.05 12.63
CA ARG A 91 -9.45 10.24 11.63
C ARG A 91 -9.04 11.41 10.77
N ASP A 92 -9.28 11.30 9.46
CA ASP A 92 -9.24 12.48 8.59
C ASP A 92 -10.12 13.52 9.27
N CYS A 93 -9.54 14.65 9.73
CA CYS A 93 -10.22 15.70 10.48
C CYS A 93 -11.37 16.32 9.69
N GLU A 94 -11.36 16.12 8.41
CA GLU A 94 -12.46 16.25 7.51
C GLU A 94 -12.83 14.83 7.06
N GLN A 95 -13.97 14.32 7.54
CA GLN A 95 -14.80 13.64 6.57
C GLN A 95 -14.68 14.57 5.37
N ILE A 96 -14.10 14.10 4.25
CA ILE A 96 -14.22 14.80 2.99
C ILE A 96 -15.72 14.86 2.82
N ALA A 97 -16.30 15.95 3.36
CA ALA A 97 -17.71 16.19 3.30
C ALA A 97 -17.95 16.21 1.80
N GLN A 98 -18.61 15.18 1.31
CA GLN A 98 -19.17 15.25 -0.01
C GLN A 98 -20.26 16.30 0.12
N GLU A 99 -19.84 17.58 0.01
CA GLU A 99 -20.78 18.64 -0.23
C GLU A 99 -21.63 18.15 -1.39
N PRO A 100 -22.97 18.10 -1.27
CA PRO A 100 -23.83 17.61 -2.34
C PRO A 100 -23.58 18.30 -3.68
N SER A 101 -22.96 19.49 -3.63
CA SER A 101 -22.60 20.32 -4.79
C SER A 101 -21.27 19.95 -5.44
N GLU A 102 -20.34 19.26 -4.76
CA GLU A 102 -19.01 18.95 -5.29
C GLU A 102 -18.62 17.48 -5.08
N ALA A 103 -18.66 16.71 -6.15
CA ALA A 103 -18.20 15.32 -6.13
C ALA A 103 -16.66 15.26 -6.07
N ARG A 104 -16.10 14.69 -5.00
CA ARG A 104 -14.65 14.54 -4.79
C ARG A 104 -14.25 13.08 -4.69
N GLY A 105 -13.10 12.74 -5.28
CA GLY A 105 -12.50 11.41 -5.18
C GLY A 105 -11.44 11.36 -4.07
N ARG A 106 -11.55 10.39 -3.16
CA ARG A 106 -10.64 10.16 -2.03
C ARG A 106 -9.37 9.46 -2.47
N ILE A 107 -8.23 9.81 -1.87
CA ILE A 107 -6.92 9.19 -2.09
C ILE A 107 -6.53 8.40 -0.85
N ALA A 108 -6.03 7.17 -1.03
CA ALA A 108 -5.50 6.37 0.07
C ALA A 108 -4.32 7.07 0.76
N ARG A 109 -4.24 6.98 2.08
CA ARG A 109 -3.33 7.77 2.93
C ARG A 109 -1.86 7.64 2.53
N TYR A 110 -1.41 6.43 2.14
CA TYR A 110 -0.02 6.22 1.73
C TYR A 110 0.39 7.06 0.50
N ALA A 111 -0.57 7.45 -0.34
CA ALA A 111 -0.34 8.20 -1.58
C ALA A 111 -0.54 9.72 -1.43
N ARG A 112 -0.96 10.22 -0.27
CA ARG A 112 -1.25 11.64 -0.03
C ARG A 112 0.00 12.51 0.16
N SER A 113 1.15 11.89 0.48
CA SER A 113 2.42 12.56 0.75
C SER A 113 3.40 12.43 -0.41
N LYS A 114 4.67 12.78 -0.16
CA LYS A 114 5.78 12.42 -1.04
C LYS A 114 5.84 10.90 -1.24
N ASP A 115 6.34 10.50 -2.41
CA ASP A 115 6.50 9.09 -2.78
C ASP A 115 7.36 8.34 -1.74
N TYR A 116 6.71 7.45 -0.99
CA TYR A 116 7.32 6.68 0.06
C TYR A 116 8.44 5.74 -0.46
N HIS A 117 8.35 5.28 -1.70
CA HIS A 117 9.40 4.46 -2.31
C HIS A 117 10.75 5.16 -2.27
N ASN A 118 10.80 6.44 -2.62
CA ASN A 118 12.02 7.23 -2.55
C ASN A 118 12.46 7.45 -1.09
N LEU A 119 11.51 7.78 -0.22
CA LEU A 119 11.79 8.08 1.19
C LEU A 119 12.38 6.86 1.94
N VAL A 120 11.84 5.67 1.70
CA VAL A 120 12.33 4.43 2.32
C VAL A 120 13.63 4.00 1.68
N ARG A 121 13.68 3.95 0.34
CA ARG A 121 14.87 3.54 -0.42
C ARG A 121 16.11 4.35 -0.08
N ASP A 122 16.00 5.67 -0.01
CA ASP A 122 17.14 6.54 0.28
C ASP A 122 17.74 6.25 1.67
N ARG A 123 16.91 5.91 2.65
CA ARG A 123 17.37 5.54 3.99
C ARG A 123 17.96 4.14 4.04
N ILE A 124 17.39 3.17 3.31
CA ILE A 124 18.00 1.84 3.19
C ILE A 124 19.36 1.94 2.47
N HIS A 125 19.50 2.84 1.48
CA HIS A 125 20.80 3.11 0.88
C HIS A 125 21.82 3.68 1.88
N LYS A 126 21.40 4.55 2.80
CA LYS A 126 22.27 5.06 3.88
C LYS A 126 22.67 3.93 4.83
N LEU A 127 21.73 3.07 5.23
CA LEU A 127 22.00 1.88 6.02
C LEU A 127 23.01 0.95 5.32
N ARG A 128 22.73 0.62 4.05
CA ARG A 128 23.65 -0.18 3.22
C ARG A 128 25.05 0.45 3.15
N HIS A 129 25.14 1.76 2.91
CA HIS A 129 26.42 2.44 2.79
C HIS A 129 27.25 2.36 4.09
N ALA A 130 26.60 2.58 5.24
CA ALA A 130 27.25 2.47 6.54
C ALA A 130 27.75 1.04 6.81
N MET A 131 26.93 0.04 6.47
CA MET A 131 27.30 -1.37 6.57
C MET A 131 28.45 -1.73 5.62
N GLN A 132 28.37 -1.31 4.35
CA GLN A 132 29.41 -1.57 3.35
C GLN A 132 30.76 -0.95 3.74
N LYS A 133 30.76 0.25 4.35
CA LYS A 133 31.97 0.89 4.85
C LYS A 133 32.65 0.06 5.95
N ARG A 134 31.85 -0.61 6.79
CA ARG A 134 32.34 -1.43 7.90
C ARG A 134 32.69 -2.85 7.48
N PHE A 135 31.97 -3.39 6.49
CA PHE A 135 32.11 -4.75 5.96
C PHE A 135 32.26 -4.69 4.43
N PRO A 136 33.44 -4.30 3.94
CA PRO A 136 33.65 -4.04 2.50
C PRO A 136 33.42 -5.27 1.62
N ASP A 137 33.68 -6.48 2.14
CA ASP A 137 33.54 -7.72 1.41
C ASP A 137 32.15 -8.33 1.45
N ALA A 138 31.21 -7.71 2.20
CA ALA A 138 29.85 -8.21 2.30
C ALA A 138 29.02 -7.80 1.07
N SER A 139 28.17 -8.71 0.63
CA SER A 139 27.18 -8.45 -0.41
C SER A 139 25.89 -7.90 0.17
N PHE A 140 25.27 -6.97 -0.57
CA PHE A 140 24.01 -6.35 -0.17
C PHE A 140 23.06 -6.22 -1.36
N ARG A 141 21.78 -6.50 -1.13
CA ARG A 141 20.71 -6.22 -2.07
C ARG A 141 19.54 -5.56 -1.34
N LEU A 142 19.10 -4.42 -1.85
CA LEU A 142 17.94 -3.72 -1.36
C LEU A 142 16.70 -4.25 -2.05
N THR A 143 15.62 -4.46 -1.29
CA THR A 143 14.28 -4.73 -1.78
C THR A 143 13.27 -3.81 -1.10
N GLY A 144 12.08 -3.75 -1.64
CA GLY A 144 10.93 -2.99 -1.16
C GLY A 144 9.89 -2.94 -2.26
N ASP A 145 8.64 -2.98 -1.97
CA ASP A 145 7.41 -2.93 -2.79
C ASP A 145 7.52 -3.38 -4.28
N ILE A 146 8.50 -2.85 -5.03
CA ILE A 146 8.67 -3.09 -6.47
C ILE A 146 9.33 -4.44 -6.77
N GLN A 147 10.16 -4.96 -5.86
CA GLN A 147 10.92 -6.19 -6.08
C GLN A 147 10.08 -7.44 -5.78
N PRO A 148 10.37 -8.58 -6.42
CA PRO A 148 9.64 -9.82 -6.20
C PRO A 148 10.02 -10.46 -4.86
N LEU A 149 9.35 -10.05 -3.79
CA LEU A 149 9.50 -10.60 -2.43
C LEU A 149 8.13 -10.69 -1.75
N MET A 150 7.94 -11.71 -0.92
CA MET A 150 6.82 -11.81 0.02
C MET A 150 7.13 -10.97 1.27
N GLU A 151 7.19 -9.63 1.10
CA GLU A 151 7.65 -8.67 2.13
C GLU A 151 6.98 -8.90 3.48
N ARG A 152 5.64 -8.99 3.51
CA ARG A 152 4.87 -9.15 4.76
C ARG A 152 5.22 -10.44 5.49
N ASP A 153 5.53 -11.52 4.77
CA ASP A 153 5.95 -12.80 5.36
C ASP A 153 7.36 -12.69 5.96
N VAL A 154 8.28 -12.07 5.24
CA VAL A 154 9.65 -11.81 5.72
C VAL A 154 9.64 -10.89 6.96
N HIS A 155 8.81 -9.84 6.96
CA HIS A 155 8.61 -8.97 8.12
C HIS A 155 7.99 -9.70 9.31
N GLN A 156 7.05 -10.63 9.08
CA GLN A 156 6.50 -11.48 10.13
C GLN A 156 7.58 -12.38 10.73
N ALA A 157 8.44 -12.97 9.90
CA ALA A 157 9.58 -13.78 10.35
C ALA A 157 10.61 -12.97 11.15
N ALA A 158 10.77 -11.68 10.83
CA ALA A 158 11.61 -10.73 11.57
C ALA A 158 10.94 -10.14 12.82
N PHE A 159 9.73 -10.55 13.16
CA PHE A 159 8.92 -10.03 14.26
C PHE A 159 8.64 -8.51 14.20
N ASN A 160 8.58 -7.93 13.00
CA ASN A 160 8.15 -6.54 12.81
C ASN A 160 6.63 -6.39 12.82
N GLY A 161 5.88 -7.47 12.65
CA GLY A 161 4.42 -7.48 12.65
C GLY A 161 3.87 -8.89 12.47
N GLN A 162 2.55 -9.01 12.42
CA GLN A 162 1.82 -10.23 12.13
C GLN A 162 0.88 -9.96 10.96
N ILE A 163 0.55 -10.96 10.16
CA ILE A 163 -0.38 -10.77 9.05
C ILE A 163 -1.81 -10.83 9.55
N GLY A 164 -2.58 -9.77 9.34
CA GLY A 164 -3.99 -9.70 9.69
C GLY A 164 -4.91 -10.39 8.66
N LYS A 165 -6.21 -10.55 8.99
CA LYS A 165 -7.21 -11.12 8.08
C LYS A 165 -7.36 -10.33 6.77
N ASN A 166 -7.06 -9.05 6.76
CA ASN A 166 -6.99 -8.20 5.56
C ASN A 166 -5.67 -8.33 4.78
N THR A 167 -4.84 -9.29 5.14
CA THR A 167 -3.51 -9.59 4.57
C THR A 167 -2.43 -8.53 4.78
N LEU A 168 -2.70 -7.45 5.48
CA LEU A 168 -1.68 -6.43 5.78
C LEU A 168 -0.80 -6.85 6.96
N MET A 169 0.44 -6.34 6.98
CA MET A 169 1.27 -6.45 8.16
C MET A 169 0.67 -5.59 9.28
N LEU A 170 0.35 -6.22 10.39
CA LEU A 170 -0.27 -5.62 11.55
C LEU A 170 0.69 -5.67 12.74
N VAL A 171 1.04 -4.52 13.29
CA VAL A 171 1.74 -4.42 14.56
C VAL A 171 0.69 -4.39 15.68
N PRO A 172 0.64 -5.39 16.58
CA PRO A 172 -0.37 -5.45 17.61
C PRO A 172 -0.42 -4.17 18.44
N GLY A 173 -1.56 -3.51 18.38
CA GLY A 173 -1.75 -2.24 19.08
C GLY A 173 -1.24 -1.00 18.36
N GLU A 174 -0.51 -1.09 17.27
CA GLU A 174 0.01 0.05 16.47
C GLU A 174 -0.61 0.14 15.08
N GLY A 175 -1.30 -0.91 14.63
CA GLY A 175 -1.98 -0.94 13.35
C GLY A 175 -1.12 -1.39 12.18
N SER A 176 -1.57 -1.04 10.97
CA SER A 176 -0.94 -1.42 9.70
C SER A 176 -0.48 -0.21 8.85
N TRP A 177 -0.39 0.98 9.43
CA TRP A 177 0.01 2.20 8.74
C TRP A 177 1.52 2.29 8.53
N PHE A 178 2.10 1.25 7.93
CA PHE A 178 3.54 1.14 7.68
C PHE A 178 3.83 0.85 6.22
N VAL A 179 4.88 1.49 5.71
CA VAL A 179 5.56 1.13 4.46
C VAL A 179 6.79 0.30 4.81
N LEU A 180 7.10 -0.69 3.97
CA LEU A 180 8.08 -1.73 4.24
C LEU A 180 9.30 -1.57 3.35
N GLY A 181 10.41 -2.21 3.74
CA GLY A 181 11.58 -2.35 2.92
C GLY A 181 12.63 -3.24 3.59
N GLU A 182 13.49 -3.84 2.79
CA GLU A 182 14.46 -4.82 3.26
C GLU A 182 15.85 -4.54 2.70
N LEU A 183 16.84 -4.95 3.48
CA LEU A 183 18.23 -5.05 3.07
C LEU A 183 18.73 -6.48 3.29
N HIS A 184 18.92 -7.21 2.19
CA HIS A 184 19.53 -8.54 2.17
C HIS A 184 21.04 -8.40 2.30
N THR A 185 21.68 -9.28 3.05
CA THR A 185 23.14 -9.26 3.23
C THR A 185 23.73 -10.66 3.38
N SER A 186 24.99 -10.82 2.96
CA SER A 186 25.78 -12.01 3.22
C SER A 186 26.32 -12.10 4.64
N LEU A 187 26.13 -11.07 5.45
CA LEU A 187 26.52 -11.09 6.87
C LEU A 187 25.57 -11.98 7.66
N VAL A 188 26.13 -12.76 8.57
CA VAL A 188 25.36 -13.52 9.56
C VAL A 188 25.04 -12.59 10.73
N ILE A 189 23.78 -12.30 10.92
CA ILE A 189 23.24 -11.43 11.98
C ILE A 189 22.28 -12.27 12.81
N THR A 190 22.34 -12.20 14.13
CA THR A 190 21.41 -12.90 15.01
C THR A 190 19.98 -12.47 14.68
N PRO A 191 19.04 -13.39 14.37
CA PRO A 191 17.65 -13.05 14.10
C PRO A 191 16.99 -12.40 15.30
N SER A 192 15.99 -11.56 15.02
CA SER A 192 15.11 -10.98 16.05
C SER A 192 14.32 -12.08 16.76
N THR A 193 13.91 -11.81 18.00
CA THR A 193 13.07 -12.70 18.79
C THR A 193 11.68 -12.13 18.97
N ARG A 194 10.70 -13.01 19.15
CA ARG A 194 9.30 -12.64 19.34
C ARG A 194 9.14 -11.71 20.56
N PRO A 195 8.52 -10.53 20.40
CA PRO A 195 8.24 -9.66 21.53
C PRO A 195 7.31 -10.35 22.55
N PRO A 196 7.60 -10.28 23.86
CA PRO A 196 6.77 -10.92 24.89
C PRO A 196 5.29 -10.49 24.87
N ALA A 197 5.01 -9.28 24.41
CA ALA A 197 3.65 -8.75 24.28
C ALA A 197 2.83 -9.42 23.16
N TRP A 198 3.47 -10.16 22.26
CA TRP A 198 2.81 -10.85 21.13
C TRP A 198 2.49 -12.30 21.53
N ASN A 199 1.54 -12.47 22.42
CA ASN A 199 1.18 -13.75 23.00
C ASN A 199 0.21 -14.59 22.14
N ARG A 200 -0.25 -14.06 20.99
CA ARG A 200 -1.16 -14.76 20.05
C ARG A 200 -0.51 -14.83 18.68
N ASP A 201 -0.72 -15.97 18.00
CA ASP A 201 -0.31 -16.15 16.60
C ASP A 201 -1.27 -15.45 15.63
N ASP A 202 -2.55 -15.34 15.98
CA ASP A 202 -3.56 -14.58 15.27
C ASP A 202 -3.88 -13.27 16.00
N PRO A 203 -3.47 -12.10 15.47
CA PRO A 203 -3.76 -10.81 16.08
C PRO A 203 -5.23 -10.42 16.00
N CYS A 204 -5.99 -11.04 15.10
CA CYS A 204 -7.39 -10.70 14.80
C CYS A 204 -8.40 -11.48 15.65
N GLY A 205 -8.11 -12.73 16.04
CA GLY A 205 -9.04 -13.59 16.76
C GLY A 205 -10.39 -13.72 16.03
N SER A 206 -11.50 -13.46 16.72
CA SER A 206 -12.84 -13.49 16.13
C SER A 206 -13.25 -12.25 15.34
N CYS A 207 -12.43 -11.20 15.28
CA CYS A 207 -12.76 -9.95 14.61
C CYS A 207 -12.92 -10.13 13.10
N THR A 208 -13.98 -9.56 12.50
CA THR A 208 -14.28 -9.59 11.06
C THR A 208 -14.45 -8.19 10.45
N ARG A 209 -14.20 -7.12 11.20
CA ARG A 209 -14.53 -5.74 10.78
C ARG A 209 -13.99 -5.37 9.40
N CYS A 210 -12.77 -5.77 9.03
CA CYS A 210 -12.20 -5.48 7.73
C CYS A 210 -12.87 -6.26 6.59
N ILE A 211 -13.42 -7.44 6.89
CA ILE A 211 -14.19 -8.26 5.95
C ILE A 211 -15.55 -7.61 5.73
N ASP A 212 -16.23 -7.26 6.82
CA ASP A 212 -17.58 -6.67 6.80
C ASP A 212 -17.58 -5.28 6.13
N ALA A 213 -16.48 -4.51 6.27
CA ALA A 213 -16.33 -3.19 5.66
C ALA A 213 -15.87 -3.21 4.19
N CYS A 214 -15.51 -4.37 3.65
CA CYS A 214 -15.11 -4.49 2.25
C CYS A 214 -16.35 -4.51 1.35
N SER A 215 -16.72 -3.35 0.83
CA SER A 215 -17.94 -3.17 0.02
C SER A 215 -18.03 -4.06 -1.22
N THR A 216 -16.87 -4.47 -1.79
CA THR A 216 -16.78 -5.36 -2.94
C THR A 216 -16.66 -6.83 -2.57
N GLY A 217 -16.60 -7.17 -1.28
CA GLY A 217 -16.44 -8.54 -0.82
C GLY A 217 -15.11 -9.18 -1.20
N ALA A 218 -14.06 -8.39 -1.44
CA ALA A 218 -12.75 -8.87 -1.86
C ALA A 218 -12.01 -9.67 -0.77
N ILE A 219 -12.34 -9.47 0.51
CA ILE A 219 -11.59 -10.03 1.64
C ILE A 219 -12.27 -11.28 2.19
N THR A 220 -11.53 -12.36 2.24
CA THR A 220 -11.80 -13.53 3.09
C THR A 220 -10.68 -13.66 4.12
N PRO A 221 -10.85 -14.39 5.25
CA PRO A 221 -9.80 -14.46 6.25
C PRO A 221 -8.42 -14.83 5.66
N PHE A 222 -7.46 -13.92 5.79
CA PHE A 222 -6.08 -14.05 5.31
C PHE A 222 -5.90 -14.17 3.79
N SER A 223 -6.92 -13.80 3.00
CA SER A 223 -6.83 -13.77 1.54
C SER A 223 -7.64 -12.59 0.98
N VAL A 224 -7.11 -11.95 -0.06
CA VAL A 224 -7.77 -10.89 -0.82
C VAL A 224 -7.86 -11.31 -2.27
N ASP A 225 -9.06 -11.31 -2.84
CA ASP A 225 -9.24 -11.38 -4.28
C ASP A 225 -8.94 -10.00 -4.87
N ALA A 226 -7.75 -9.85 -5.46
CA ALA A 226 -7.33 -8.53 -5.97
C ALA A 226 -8.27 -8.06 -7.08
N SER A 227 -8.80 -8.94 -7.92
CA SER A 227 -9.71 -8.56 -9.02
C SER A 227 -10.98 -7.85 -8.55
N LYS A 228 -11.32 -7.95 -7.26
CA LYS A 228 -12.45 -7.27 -6.61
C LYS A 228 -12.01 -6.12 -5.70
N CYS A 229 -10.71 -5.99 -5.39
CA CYS A 229 -10.23 -5.00 -4.45
C CYS A 229 -10.25 -3.59 -5.06
N ILE A 230 -10.85 -2.61 -4.40
CA ILE A 230 -10.89 -1.22 -4.88
C ILE A 230 -9.48 -0.68 -5.15
N ALA A 231 -8.49 -1.04 -4.34
CA ALA A 231 -7.11 -0.63 -4.58
C ALA A 231 -6.58 -1.17 -5.93
N TYR A 232 -6.86 -2.43 -6.25
CA TYR A 232 -6.52 -2.99 -7.55
C TYR A 232 -7.31 -2.31 -8.69
N LEU A 233 -8.63 -2.21 -8.56
CA LEU A 233 -9.49 -1.60 -9.57
C LEU A 233 -9.04 -0.18 -9.95
N THR A 234 -8.59 0.59 -8.96
CA THR A 234 -8.19 2.00 -9.15
C THR A 234 -6.73 2.20 -9.58
N ILE A 235 -5.84 1.21 -9.35
CA ILE A 235 -4.39 1.36 -9.54
C ILE A 235 -3.82 0.42 -10.59
N GLU A 236 -4.28 -0.84 -10.64
CA GLU A 236 -3.63 -1.88 -11.44
C GLU A 236 -4.45 -2.29 -12.67
N GLN A 237 -5.76 -2.33 -12.58
CA GLN A 237 -6.64 -2.66 -13.71
C GLN A 237 -6.53 -1.61 -14.81
N ARG A 238 -6.26 -2.05 -16.03
CA ARG A 238 -6.08 -1.14 -17.18
C ARG A 238 -7.36 -0.91 -17.97
N GLY A 239 -8.21 -1.92 -18.07
CA GLY A 239 -9.51 -1.84 -18.74
C GLY A 239 -10.58 -1.09 -17.94
N THR A 240 -11.81 -1.19 -18.37
CA THR A 240 -12.98 -0.59 -17.73
C THR A 240 -13.30 -1.28 -16.39
N ILE A 241 -13.93 -0.56 -15.48
CA ILE A 241 -14.50 -1.11 -14.24
C ILE A 241 -15.93 -1.55 -14.53
N GLY A 242 -16.25 -2.79 -14.22
CA GLY A 242 -17.56 -3.37 -14.46
C GLY A 242 -18.67 -2.73 -13.61
N PRO A 243 -19.93 -2.72 -14.11
CA PRO A 243 -21.05 -2.11 -13.40
C PRO A 243 -21.38 -2.78 -12.06
N GLU A 244 -20.92 -4.01 -11.83
CA GLU A 244 -21.07 -4.74 -10.57
C GLU A 244 -20.36 -4.07 -9.39
N PHE A 245 -19.37 -3.22 -9.67
CA PHE A 245 -18.64 -2.45 -8.66
C PHE A 245 -19.24 -1.06 -8.39
N PHE A 246 -20.18 -0.62 -9.23
CA PHE A 246 -20.80 0.68 -9.05
C PHE A 246 -21.66 0.69 -7.79
N GLY A 247 -21.53 1.76 -7.00
CA GLY A 247 -22.13 1.85 -5.66
C GLY A 247 -21.25 1.30 -4.54
N ALA A 248 -20.19 0.53 -4.88
CA ALA A 248 -19.28 -0.08 -3.92
C ALA A 248 -17.90 0.60 -3.84
N MET A 249 -17.59 1.58 -4.71
CA MET A 249 -16.26 2.22 -4.74
C MET A 249 -15.99 3.16 -3.56
N ASN A 250 -17.00 3.49 -2.74
CA ASN A 250 -16.88 4.30 -1.52
C ASN A 250 -16.12 5.64 -1.72
N GLY A 251 -16.19 6.22 -2.92
CA GLY A 251 -15.53 7.47 -3.25
C GLY A 251 -14.02 7.37 -3.45
N TRP A 252 -13.41 6.19 -3.51
CA TRP A 252 -11.98 6.03 -3.73
C TRP A 252 -11.60 6.22 -5.20
N ILE A 253 -10.83 7.27 -5.49
CA ILE A 253 -10.26 7.53 -6.82
C ILE A 253 -8.92 6.83 -7.00
N PHE A 254 -8.18 6.58 -5.91
CA PHE A 254 -6.88 5.94 -5.90
C PHE A 254 -6.65 5.18 -4.60
N GLY A 255 -6.46 3.87 -4.68
CA GLY A 255 -6.29 3.01 -3.52
C GLY A 255 -7.56 2.85 -2.69
N CYS A 256 -7.46 2.26 -1.51
CA CYS A 256 -8.55 2.10 -0.55
C CYS A 256 -7.99 1.79 0.84
N ASP A 257 -8.48 2.52 1.85
CA ASP A 257 -8.06 2.31 3.25
C ASP A 257 -9.18 1.71 4.12
N ASP A 258 -10.33 1.32 3.55
CA ASP A 258 -11.50 0.91 4.33
C ASP A 258 -11.19 -0.22 5.32
N CYS A 259 -10.49 -1.26 4.89
CA CYS A 259 -10.10 -2.38 5.73
C CYS A 259 -9.09 -2.02 6.84
N GLN A 260 -8.32 -0.95 6.67
CA GLN A 260 -7.40 -0.42 7.69
C GLN A 260 -8.15 0.52 8.65
N THR A 261 -9.00 1.40 8.11
CA THR A 261 -9.74 2.39 8.88
C THR A 261 -10.64 1.76 9.95
N VAL A 262 -11.26 0.62 9.65
CA VAL A 262 -12.15 -0.07 10.62
C VAL A 262 -11.40 -1.00 11.58
N CYS A 263 -10.10 -1.25 11.35
CA CYS A 263 -9.32 -2.15 12.18
C CYS A 263 -9.09 -1.57 13.58
N PRO A 264 -9.44 -2.30 14.67
CA PRO A 264 -9.24 -1.79 16.02
C PRO A 264 -7.78 -1.46 16.37
N HIS A 265 -6.82 -2.15 15.74
CA HIS A 265 -5.39 -1.87 15.92
C HIS A 265 -4.93 -0.59 15.20
N CYS A 266 -5.65 -0.18 14.16
CA CYS A 266 -5.34 1.01 13.37
C CYS A 266 -5.98 2.29 13.92
N GLN A 267 -6.81 2.21 14.97
CA GLN A 267 -7.45 3.36 15.59
C GLN A 267 -6.46 4.15 16.44
N PRO A 268 -6.61 5.50 16.50
CA PRO A 268 -5.78 6.31 17.37
C PRO A 268 -5.98 5.87 18.83
N LYS A 269 -4.89 5.65 19.52
CA LYS A 269 -4.93 5.29 20.93
C LYS A 269 -5.02 6.54 21.81
N LYS A 270 -5.93 6.53 22.79
CA LYS A 270 -5.78 7.39 23.96
C LYS A 270 -4.46 7.00 24.63
N ARG A 271 -3.44 7.86 24.48
CA ARG A 271 -2.10 7.79 25.08
C ARG A 271 -1.89 6.59 26.03
N ARG A 272 -1.55 5.43 25.51
CA ARG A 272 -0.63 4.53 26.21
C ARG A 272 0.77 5.07 25.96
N ALA A 273 1.70 4.80 26.88
CA ALA A 273 3.11 5.08 26.64
C ALA A 273 3.51 4.35 25.36
N VAL A 274 3.35 5.03 24.26
CA VAL A 274 3.80 4.62 22.93
C VAL A 274 5.31 4.58 23.07
N ASP A 275 5.94 3.50 22.65
CA ASP A 275 7.38 3.54 22.41
C ASP A 275 7.65 4.83 21.61
N GLU A 276 8.34 5.80 22.21
CA GLU A 276 8.56 7.13 21.61
C GLU A 276 9.16 7.02 20.21
N ARG A 277 9.82 5.90 19.93
CA ARG A 277 10.36 5.54 18.62
C ARG A 277 9.28 5.33 17.56
N MET A 278 8.06 4.89 17.93
CA MET A 278 6.93 4.69 17.01
C MET A 278 5.94 5.87 17.01
N GLY A 279 6.20 6.91 17.79
CA GLY A 279 5.18 7.85 18.27
C GLY A 279 4.69 8.89 17.28
N SER A 280 5.45 9.34 16.32
CA SER A 280 5.00 10.39 15.39
C SER A 280 5.19 9.99 13.93
N VAL A 281 4.19 10.34 13.11
CA VAL A 281 4.38 10.37 11.66
C VAL A 281 5.46 11.41 11.36
N ALA A 282 6.54 10.98 10.71
CA ALA A 282 7.59 11.91 10.37
C ALA A 282 7.08 12.98 9.39
N ALA A 283 7.55 14.23 9.52
CA ALA A 283 7.17 15.36 8.65
C ALA A 283 7.32 15.07 7.15
N ARG A 284 8.14 14.07 6.78
CA ARG A 284 8.27 13.60 5.39
C ARG A 284 7.01 12.96 4.81
N TYR A 285 6.05 12.53 5.67
CA TYR A 285 4.72 12.01 5.29
C TYR A 285 3.61 13.03 5.47
N GLU A 286 3.95 14.31 5.57
CA GLU A 286 2.96 15.39 5.58
C GLU A 286 2.06 15.29 4.36
N GLU A 287 0.75 15.27 4.61
CA GLU A 287 -0.26 15.17 3.55
C GLU A 287 -0.23 16.41 2.64
N ARG A 288 -0.25 16.19 1.34
CA ARG A 288 -0.28 17.22 0.30
C ARG A 288 -1.62 17.27 -0.41
N LEU A 289 -2.25 16.10 -0.55
CA LEU A 289 -3.47 15.93 -1.31
C LEU A 289 -4.25 14.73 -0.78
N ASN A 290 -5.46 14.96 -0.27
CA ASN A 290 -6.32 13.89 0.25
C ASN A 290 -7.48 13.52 -0.68
N SER A 291 -7.82 14.40 -1.63
CA SER A 291 -8.92 14.21 -2.58
C SER A 291 -8.75 15.08 -3.82
N VAL A 292 -9.47 14.76 -4.88
CA VAL A 292 -9.51 15.52 -6.14
C VAL A 292 -10.98 15.81 -6.54
N PRO A 293 -11.27 16.98 -7.12
CA PRO A 293 -12.60 17.29 -7.67
C PRO A 293 -12.82 16.48 -8.95
N LEU A 294 -13.85 15.65 -8.98
CA LEU A 294 -14.03 14.64 -10.03
C LEU A 294 -14.39 15.24 -11.40
N LEU A 295 -15.25 16.26 -11.44
CA LEU A 295 -15.63 16.92 -12.69
C LEU A 295 -14.47 17.67 -13.33
N GLU A 296 -13.64 18.32 -12.51
CA GLU A 296 -12.42 19.00 -12.96
C GLU A 296 -11.41 17.98 -13.52
N LEU A 297 -11.23 16.85 -12.84
CA LEU A 297 -10.34 15.78 -13.27
C LEU A 297 -10.65 15.27 -14.70
N LEU A 298 -11.93 15.22 -15.08
CA LEU A 298 -12.31 14.84 -16.45
C LEU A 298 -11.80 15.79 -17.53
N GLY A 299 -11.41 17.01 -17.17
CA GLY A 299 -10.82 18.00 -18.09
C GLY A 299 -9.29 18.06 -18.04
N TRP A 300 -8.64 17.30 -17.18
CA TRP A 300 -7.19 17.38 -17.04
C TRP A 300 -6.44 16.91 -18.27
N SER A 301 -5.34 17.59 -18.55
CA SER A 301 -4.26 17.20 -19.46
C SER A 301 -3.18 16.38 -18.69
N GLU A 302 -2.25 15.79 -19.44
CA GLU A 302 -1.06 15.15 -18.80
C GLU A 302 -0.20 16.16 -18.03
N GLU A 303 -0.21 17.45 -18.41
CA GLU A 303 0.49 18.50 -17.66
C GLU A 303 -0.19 18.76 -16.30
N ASP A 304 -1.52 18.80 -16.27
CA ASP A 304 -2.29 18.97 -15.02
C ASP A 304 -2.04 17.79 -14.08
N ARG A 305 -2.09 16.58 -14.63
CA ARG A 305 -1.74 15.37 -13.88
C ARG A 305 -0.31 15.44 -13.36
N ALA A 306 0.67 15.77 -14.20
CA ALA A 306 2.08 15.83 -13.82
C ALA A 306 2.33 16.83 -12.67
N ARG A 307 1.66 18.00 -12.70
CA ARG A 307 1.73 18.98 -11.61
C ARG A 307 1.22 18.42 -10.27
N LEU A 308 0.12 17.69 -10.30
CA LEU A 308 -0.50 17.14 -9.10
C LEU A 308 0.31 15.97 -8.51
N ILE A 309 0.78 15.06 -9.37
CA ILE A 309 1.39 13.80 -8.93
C ILE A 309 2.91 13.89 -8.74
N MET A 310 3.49 15.06 -8.92
CA MET A 310 4.95 15.25 -8.82
C MET A 310 5.49 14.69 -7.50
N SER A 311 6.37 13.69 -7.61
CA SER A 311 6.94 12.96 -6.47
C SER A 311 5.92 12.27 -5.57
N SER A 312 4.79 11.80 -6.11
CA SER A 312 3.76 11.02 -5.40
C SER A 312 3.64 9.59 -5.92
N ALA A 313 3.17 8.66 -5.10
CA ALA A 313 2.81 7.31 -5.50
C ALA A 313 1.64 7.27 -6.51
N LEU A 314 0.87 8.34 -6.64
CA LEU A 314 -0.20 8.52 -7.64
C LEU A 314 0.28 8.32 -9.08
N LYS A 315 1.58 8.45 -9.35
CA LYS A 315 2.18 8.20 -10.68
C LYS A 315 1.90 6.81 -11.25
N ARG A 316 1.51 5.84 -10.40
CA ARG A 316 1.16 4.47 -10.82
C ARG A 316 -0.09 4.43 -11.70
N ALA A 317 -1.07 5.31 -11.45
CA ALA A 317 -2.25 5.45 -12.31
C ALA A 317 -1.97 6.43 -13.46
N THR A 318 -2.33 6.04 -14.68
CA THR A 318 -2.30 6.92 -15.85
C THR A 318 -3.43 7.96 -15.78
N LEU A 319 -3.38 9.01 -16.63
CA LEU A 319 -4.48 9.98 -16.71
C LEU A 319 -5.78 9.30 -17.10
N ALA A 320 -5.74 8.40 -18.09
CA ALA A 320 -6.91 7.63 -18.53
C ALA A 320 -7.53 6.82 -17.38
N MET A 321 -6.70 6.14 -16.57
CA MET A 321 -7.18 5.41 -15.40
C MET A 321 -7.82 6.35 -14.36
N MET A 322 -7.22 7.50 -14.09
CA MET A 322 -7.79 8.48 -13.16
C MET A 322 -9.13 9.01 -13.66
N LYS A 323 -9.24 9.37 -14.94
CA LYS A 323 -10.50 9.81 -15.56
C LYS A 323 -11.54 8.68 -15.54
N ARG A 324 -11.16 7.45 -15.89
CA ARG A 324 -12.02 6.26 -15.81
C ARG A 324 -12.58 6.07 -14.40
N ASN A 325 -11.74 6.15 -13.37
CA ASN A 325 -12.17 6.04 -11.98
C ASN A 325 -13.14 7.19 -11.60
N ALA A 326 -12.87 8.42 -12.09
CA ALA A 326 -13.75 9.57 -11.86
C ALA A 326 -15.12 9.37 -12.50
N VAL A 327 -15.21 8.78 -13.69
CA VAL A 327 -16.48 8.46 -14.36
C VAL A 327 -17.33 7.55 -13.47
N VAL A 328 -16.76 6.49 -12.90
CA VAL A 328 -17.47 5.57 -12.00
C VAL A 328 -18.01 6.31 -10.78
N LEU A 329 -17.14 7.08 -10.10
CA LEU A 329 -17.53 7.82 -8.90
C LEU A 329 -18.56 8.93 -9.17
N LEU A 330 -18.50 9.59 -10.33
CA LEU A 330 -19.50 10.57 -10.76
C LEU A 330 -20.85 9.92 -11.02
N ALA A 331 -20.88 8.72 -11.60
CA ALA A 331 -22.13 7.97 -11.75
C ALA A 331 -22.72 7.59 -10.39
N GLU A 332 -21.89 7.11 -9.44
CA GLU A 332 -22.35 6.84 -8.06
C GLU A 332 -22.89 8.10 -7.37
N HIS A 333 -22.23 9.25 -7.59
CA HIS A 333 -22.66 10.52 -7.03
C HIS A 333 -24.00 10.97 -7.63
N ALA A 334 -24.13 10.90 -8.96
CA ALA A 334 -25.34 11.28 -9.69
C ALA A 334 -26.56 10.43 -9.28
N ALA A 335 -26.37 9.15 -9.01
CA ALA A 335 -27.44 8.27 -8.53
C ALA A 335 -27.96 8.65 -7.14
N LYS A 336 -27.12 9.29 -6.31
CA LYS A 336 -27.46 9.72 -4.94
C LYS A 336 -27.97 11.17 -4.86
N HIS A 337 -27.63 12.00 -5.85
CA HIS A 337 -27.85 13.45 -5.83
C HIS A 337 -28.54 13.94 -7.10
N ALA A 338 -29.87 13.93 -7.09
CA ALA A 338 -30.71 14.31 -8.26
C ALA A 338 -30.38 15.69 -8.85
N ALA A 339 -30.02 16.66 -8.01
CA ALA A 339 -29.68 18.02 -8.44
C ALA A 339 -28.47 18.14 -9.36
N THR A 340 -27.48 17.19 -9.26
CA THR A 340 -26.28 17.17 -10.09
C THR A 340 -26.33 16.14 -11.20
N CYS A 341 -27.35 15.30 -11.21
CA CYS A 341 -27.44 14.13 -12.09
C CYS A 341 -27.42 14.50 -13.57
N GLU A 342 -28.23 15.47 -13.98
CA GLU A 342 -28.38 15.89 -15.39
C GLU A 342 -27.05 16.48 -15.92
N ALA A 343 -26.39 17.33 -15.14
CA ALA A 343 -25.12 17.93 -15.51
C ALA A 343 -23.99 16.89 -15.63
N ILE A 344 -23.93 15.93 -14.70
CA ILE A 344 -22.97 14.84 -14.75
C ILE A 344 -23.21 13.97 -15.98
N GLU A 345 -24.46 13.55 -16.22
CA GLU A 345 -24.80 12.72 -17.37
C GLU A 345 -24.50 13.40 -18.69
N ALA A 346 -24.80 14.71 -18.81
CA ALA A 346 -24.44 15.49 -20.01
C ALA A 346 -22.92 15.51 -20.23
N ARG A 347 -22.12 15.67 -19.17
CA ARG A 347 -20.65 15.63 -19.25
C ARG A 347 -20.14 14.25 -19.67
N LEU A 348 -20.69 13.16 -19.12
CA LEU A 348 -20.31 11.79 -19.50
C LEU A 348 -20.66 11.51 -20.96
N ARG A 349 -21.82 11.94 -21.46
CA ARG A 349 -22.20 11.81 -22.89
C ARG A 349 -21.25 12.60 -23.79
N SER A 350 -20.86 13.81 -23.39
CA SER A 350 -19.88 14.60 -24.14
C SER A 350 -18.54 13.88 -24.27
N LEU A 351 -18.02 13.29 -23.20
CA LEU A 351 -16.77 12.53 -23.22
C LEU A 351 -16.89 11.23 -24.01
N GLN A 352 -18.00 10.52 -23.93
CA GLN A 352 -18.25 9.30 -24.70
C GLN A 352 -18.13 9.55 -26.22
N LEU A 353 -18.58 10.73 -26.68
CA LEU A 353 -18.57 11.10 -28.10
C LEU A 353 -17.28 11.80 -28.54
N ASP A 354 -16.40 12.17 -27.63
CA ASP A 354 -15.14 12.85 -27.92
C ASP A 354 -14.12 11.84 -28.47
N SER A 355 -13.87 11.89 -29.78
CA SER A 355 -12.92 11.01 -30.46
C SER A 355 -11.46 11.23 -30.05
N THR A 356 -11.17 12.34 -29.36
CA THR A 356 -9.81 12.66 -28.88
C THR A 356 -9.55 12.13 -27.46
N GLU A 357 -10.60 11.72 -26.73
CA GLU A 357 -10.46 11.12 -25.40
C GLU A 357 -10.03 9.64 -25.51
N ASP A 358 -9.35 9.14 -24.47
CA ASP A 358 -8.90 7.75 -24.38
C ASP A 358 -10.07 6.76 -24.50
N GLU A 359 -9.86 5.67 -25.22
CA GLU A 359 -10.89 4.66 -25.49
C GLU A 359 -11.49 4.09 -24.19
N VAL A 360 -10.64 3.77 -23.20
CA VAL A 360 -11.09 3.23 -21.91
C VAL A 360 -12.01 4.22 -21.18
N VAL A 361 -11.74 5.53 -21.28
CA VAL A 361 -12.59 6.57 -20.68
C VAL A 361 -13.94 6.65 -21.40
N ARG A 362 -13.93 6.61 -22.73
CA ARG A 362 -15.16 6.64 -23.54
C ARG A 362 -16.06 5.42 -23.28
N GLU A 363 -15.45 4.23 -23.24
CA GLU A 363 -16.16 2.98 -22.89
C GLU A 363 -16.72 3.02 -21.48
N GLN A 364 -15.94 3.54 -20.51
CA GLN A 364 -16.39 3.68 -19.13
C GLN A 364 -17.58 4.64 -19.04
N CYS A 365 -17.59 5.73 -19.81
CA CYS A 365 -18.75 6.63 -19.90
C CYS A 365 -20.01 5.90 -20.41
N ALA A 366 -19.88 5.05 -21.43
CA ALA A 366 -21.00 4.25 -21.92
C ALA A 366 -21.58 3.33 -20.85
N ILE A 367 -20.71 2.62 -20.13
CA ILE A 367 -21.11 1.74 -19.01
C ILE A 367 -21.80 2.56 -17.90
N ALA A 368 -21.25 3.71 -17.52
CA ALA A 368 -21.78 4.56 -16.47
C ALA A 368 -23.16 5.13 -16.81
N ILE A 369 -23.37 5.57 -18.05
CA ILE A 369 -24.65 6.07 -18.56
C ILE A 369 -25.71 4.97 -18.55
N ALA A 370 -25.35 3.76 -19.01
CA ALA A 370 -26.25 2.61 -18.99
C ALA A 370 -26.64 2.22 -17.55
N TRP A 371 -25.66 2.23 -16.65
CA TRP A 371 -25.91 1.95 -15.23
C TRP A 371 -26.82 3.00 -14.59
N LEU A 372 -26.60 4.31 -14.85
CA LEU A 372 -27.48 5.39 -14.36
C LEU A 372 -28.91 5.22 -14.87
N ALA A 373 -29.10 4.85 -16.12
CA ALA A 373 -30.42 4.59 -16.68
C ALA A 373 -31.13 3.44 -15.94
N SER A 374 -30.39 2.38 -15.57
CA SER A 374 -30.95 1.26 -14.80
C SER A 374 -31.33 1.61 -13.35
N GLN A 375 -30.75 2.66 -12.77
CA GLN A 375 -31.09 3.11 -11.41
C GLN A 375 -32.40 3.93 -11.35
N ARG A 376 -32.93 4.34 -12.52
CA ARG A 376 -34.17 5.13 -12.64
C ARG A 376 -35.38 4.30 -13.07
N ALA A 377 -35.13 3.08 -13.56
CA ALA A 377 -36.15 2.13 -13.97
C ALA A 377 -36.68 1.34 -12.77
#